data_0ee6e65db1b8aa553ae948436bf07b55
#
_entry.id   0ee6e65db1b8aa553ae948436bf07b55
#
_cell.length_a   1.000
_cell.length_b   1.000
_cell.length_c   1.000
_cell.angle_alpha   90.00
_cell.angle_beta   90.00
_cell.angle_gamma   90.00
#
_symmetry.space_group_name_H-M   'P 1'
#
loop_
_entity.id
_entity.type
_entity.pdbx_description
1 polymer ?
#
loop_
_entity_poly.entity_id
_entity_poly.type
_entity_poly.pdbx_seq_one_letter_code
_entity_poly.pdbx_strand_id
1 'polypeptide(L)'
;MPKATSWGQFKARTHDVILAEEKAIALFNDCLGRSIEEAVEYGGVLYIEGGECKTTGPFHGDRAEPTVKIHQYEPNCGCPPGTKPIAYWHTHPRLSGAGVALAWDRFEGPDVTIALDYGLHGYIGALDGRLIWYDWTEKREHTLNGVLKNTTE
;
A
#
# COMPACT_ATOMS: atom_id res chain seq x y z
N MET A 1 -0.05 26.49 -2.31
CA MET A 1 0.75 25.63 -1.45
C MET A 1 1.28 24.46 -2.25
N PRO A 2 2.58 24.25 -2.36
CA PRO A 2 3.09 23.10 -3.04
C PRO A 2 2.63 21.81 -2.37
N LYS A 3 2.34 20.80 -3.15
CA LYS A 3 1.99 19.48 -2.61
C LYS A 3 3.26 18.75 -2.22
N ALA A 4 3.17 17.95 -1.18
CA ALA A 4 4.29 17.12 -0.77
C ALA A 4 4.61 16.10 -1.86
N THR A 5 5.87 16.04 -2.26
CA THR A 5 6.36 15.08 -3.25
C THR A 5 7.48 14.21 -2.70
N SER A 6 7.83 14.40 -1.42
CA SER A 6 8.87 13.65 -0.75
C SER A 6 8.52 13.46 0.72
N TRP A 7 8.75 12.26 1.22
CA TRP A 7 8.55 11.96 2.64
C TRP A 7 9.52 12.73 3.54
N GLY A 8 10.66 13.18 3.00
CA GLY A 8 11.62 13.96 3.76
C GLY A 8 11.06 15.23 4.38
N GLN A 9 9.89 15.67 3.90
CA GLN A 9 9.20 16.81 4.48
C GLN A 9 8.50 16.48 5.78
N PHE A 10 8.35 15.20 6.13
CA PHE A 10 7.60 14.77 7.30
C PHE A 10 8.50 14.28 8.41
N LYS A 11 9.29 13.26 8.15
CA LYS A 11 10.19 12.69 9.15
C LYS A 11 11.25 11.82 8.49
N ALA A 12 12.32 11.54 9.24
CA ALA A 12 13.32 10.58 8.80
C ALA A 12 12.70 9.18 8.81
N ARG A 13 12.99 8.41 7.76
CA ARG A 13 12.51 7.03 7.64
C ARG A 13 13.68 6.08 7.83
N THR A 14 13.40 4.87 8.35
CA THR A 14 14.42 3.85 8.45
C THR A 14 14.79 3.33 7.07
N HIS A 15 15.94 2.69 6.97
CA HIS A 15 16.39 2.10 5.71
C HIS A 15 15.36 1.09 5.17
N ASP A 16 14.83 0.26 6.04
CA ASP A 16 13.82 -0.73 5.64
C ASP A 16 12.56 -0.07 5.08
N VAL A 17 12.12 1.03 5.67
CA VAL A 17 10.93 1.75 5.19
C VAL A 17 11.21 2.37 3.83
N ILE A 18 12.41 2.90 3.60
CA ILE A 18 12.79 3.44 2.30
C ILE A 18 12.75 2.36 1.23
N LEU A 19 13.29 1.18 1.52
CA LEU A 19 13.24 0.06 0.59
C LEU A 19 11.79 -0.38 0.31
N ALA A 20 10.96 -0.42 1.34
CA ALA A 20 9.56 -0.78 1.18
C ALA A 20 8.81 0.23 0.31
N GLU A 21 9.07 1.52 0.51
CA GLU A 21 8.44 2.56 -0.31
C GLU A 21 8.83 2.42 -1.77
N GLU A 22 10.12 2.23 -2.05
CA GLU A 22 10.58 2.05 -3.43
C GLU A 22 9.94 0.86 -4.10
N LYS A 23 9.81 -0.25 -3.36
CA LYS A 23 9.17 -1.44 -3.89
C LYS A 23 7.68 -1.22 -4.10
N ALA A 24 7.01 -0.55 -3.16
CA ALA A 24 5.59 -0.24 -3.29
C ALA A 24 5.33 0.61 -4.53
N ILE A 25 6.13 1.64 -4.77
CA ILE A 25 5.99 2.50 -5.96
C ILE A 25 6.13 1.67 -7.23
N ALA A 26 7.12 0.79 -7.29
CA ALA A 26 7.34 -0.06 -8.46
C ALA A 26 6.13 -0.98 -8.69
N LEU A 27 5.60 -1.58 -7.63
CA LEU A 27 4.44 -2.46 -7.73
C LEU A 27 3.19 -1.71 -8.18
N PHE A 28 2.95 -0.53 -7.61
CA PHE A 28 1.80 0.28 -8.01
C PHE A 28 1.91 0.72 -9.46
N ASN A 29 3.08 1.14 -9.90
CA ASN A 29 3.28 1.54 -11.30
C ASN A 29 3.06 0.37 -12.26
N ASP A 30 3.29 -0.85 -11.79
CA ASP A 30 3.09 -2.05 -12.60
C ASP A 30 1.64 -2.51 -12.62
N CYS A 31 0.91 -2.43 -11.50
CA CYS A 31 -0.41 -3.05 -11.40
C CYS A 31 -1.59 -2.09 -11.31
N LEU A 32 -1.36 -0.80 -11.01
CA LEU A 32 -2.48 0.13 -10.77
C LEU A 32 -3.40 0.28 -11.98
N GLY A 33 -2.83 0.31 -13.19
CA GLY A 33 -3.63 0.38 -14.40
C GLY A 33 -4.58 -0.81 -14.53
N ARG A 34 -4.08 -2.03 -14.29
CA ARG A 34 -4.93 -3.22 -14.33
C ARG A 34 -5.97 -3.20 -13.21
N SER A 35 -5.56 -2.75 -12.04
CA SER A 35 -6.46 -2.63 -10.89
C SER A 35 -7.65 -1.73 -11.22
N ILE A 36 -7.38 -0.58 -11.83
CA ILE A 36 -8.42 0.37 -12.23
C ILE A 36 -9.31 -0.24 -13.31
N GLU A 37 -8.71 -0.84 -14.35
CA GLU A 37 -9.46 -1.42 -15.46
C GLU A 37 -10.36 -2.56 -15.00
N GLU A 38 -9.85 -3.42 -14.12
CA GLU A 38 -10.59 -4.58 -13.62
C GLU A 38 -11.49 -4.24 -12.44
N ALA A 39 -11.30 -3.06 -11.84
CA ALA A 39 -12.03 -2.62 -10.65
C ALA A 39 -11.86 -3.57 -9.49
N VAL A 40 -10.64 -4.10 -9.30
CA VAL A 40 -10.30 -4.97 -8.17
C VAL A 40 -9.02 -4.49 -7.52
N GLU A 41 -8.87 -4.75 -6.21
CA GLU A 41 -7.65 -4.41 -5.50
C GLU A 41 -6.55 -5.42 -5.76
N TYR A 42 -5.32 -4.93 -5.87
CA TYR A 42 -4.11 -5.74 -5.87
C TYR A 42 -3.35 -5.43 -4.59
N GLY A 43 -2.65 -6.41 -4.04
CA GLY A 43 -1.87 -6.17 -2.82
C GLY A 43 -1.00 -7.34 -2.41
N GLY A 44 -0.26 -7.12 -1.32
CA GLY A 44 0.63 -8.11 -0.76
C GLY A 44 1.33 -7.57 0.47
N VAL A 45 2.31 -8.34 0.96
CA VAL A 45 3.14 -7.95 2.10
C VAL A 45 4.57 -7.77 1.61
N LEU A 46 5.17 -6.64 2.00
CA LEU A 46 6.56 -6.32 1.67
C LEU A 46 7.46 -6.83 2.78
N TYR A 47 8.52 -7.51 2.41
CA TYR A 47 9.46 -8.09 3.38
C TYR A 47 10.90 -7.91 2.92
N ILE A 48 11.82 -7.90 3.88
CA ILE A 48 13.25 -7.77 3.60
C ILE A 48 13.90 -9.15 3.63
N GLU A 49 14.66 -9.43 2.58
CA GLU A 49 15.44 -10.66 2.48
C GLU A 49 16.76 -10.35 1.79
N GLY A 50 17.88 -10.61 2.48
CA GLY A 50 19.19 -10.37 1.89
C GLY A 50 19.46 -8.93 1.52
N GLY A 51 18.88 -7.98 2.26
CA GLY A 51 19.07 -6.55 1.97
C GLY A 51 18.18 -6.00 0.88
N GLU A 52 17.27 -6.82 0.34
CA GLU A 52 16.33 -6.40 -0.69
C GLU A 52 14.90 -6.46 -0.19
N CYS A 53 14.05 -5.57 -0.70
CA CYS A 53 12.63 -5.64 -0.41
C CYS A 53 11.91 -6.43 -1.50
N LYS A 54 11.16 -7.43 -1.08
CA LYS A 54 10.37 -8.30 -1.95
C LYS A 54 8.92 -8.26 -1.52
N THR A 55 8.04 -8.85 -2.31
CA THR A 55 6.62 -8.88 -1.99
C THR A 55 6.07 -10.29 -2.08
N THR A 56 5.09 -10.59 -1.23
CA THR A 56 4.24 -11.75 -1.43
C THR A 56 3.27 -11.43 -2.57
N GLY A 57 2.76 -12.43 -3.25
CA GLY A 57 1.83 -12.25 -4.35
C GLY A 57 2.52 -11.71 -5.59
N PRO A 58 2.01 -10.63 -6.20
CA PRO A 58 0.80 -9.87 -5.87
C PRO A 58 -0.47 -10.71 -5.91
N PHE A 59 -1.31 -10.49 -4.91
CA PHE A 59 -2.65 -11.07 -4.87
C PHE A 59 -3.65 -10.06 -5.43
N HIS A 60 -4.84 -10.48 -5.80
CA HIS A 60 -5.88 -9.56 -6.26
C HIS A 60 -7.26 -10.10 -5.91
N GLY A 61 -8.22 -9.19 -5.87
CA GLY A 61 -9.60 -9.56 -5.74
C GLY A 61 -10.17 -10.05 -7.07
N ASP A 62 -11.44 -10.35 -7.10
CA ASP A 62 -12.12 -10.75 -8.32
C ASP A 62 -13.45 -9.99 -8.42
N ARG A 63 -14.21 -10.30 -9.48
CA ARG A 63 -15.45 -9.57 -9.75
C ARG A 63 -16.48 -9.73 -8.63
N ALA A 64 -16.53 -10.89 -7.99
CA ALA A 64 -17.48 -11.16 -6.91
C ALA A 64 -17.00 -10.55 -5.58
N GLU A 65 -15.69 -10.48 -5.39
CA GLU A 65 -15.10 -9.97 -4.17
C GLU A 65 -13.88 -9.12 -4.53
N PRO A 66 -14.09 -7.82 -4.82
CA PRO A 66 -12.99 -6.96 -5.31
C PRO A 66 -11.88 -6.69 -4.31
N THR A 67 -12.14 -6.84 -3.01
CA THR A 67 -11.13 -6.60 -1.98
C THR A 67 -10.06 -7.68 -2.01
N VAL A 68 -8.79 -7.26 -1.98
CA VAL A 68 -7.69 -8.21 -1.98
C VAL A 68 -7.46 -8.79 -0.59
N LYS A 69 -7.12 -10.08 -0.55
CA LYS A 69 -6.69 -10.75 0.68
C LYS A 69 -5.19 -10.96 0.59
N ILE A 70 -4.45 -10.44 1.55
CA ILE A 70 -2.98 -10.49 1.53
C ILE A 70 -2.40 -11.54 2.46
N HIS A 71 -3.26 -12.29 3.16
CA HIS A 71 -2.86 -13.43 4.00
C HIS A 71 -1.90 -13.05 5.14
N GLN A 72 -2.06 -11.84 5.68
CA GLN A 72 -1.21 -11.36 6.77
C GLN A 72 -1.35 -12.16 8.07
N TYR A 73 -2.42 -12.93 8.18
CA TYR A 73 -2.66 -13.76 9.36
C TYR A 73 -1.84 -15.06 9.37
N GLU A 74 -1.20 -15.41 8.26
CA GLU A 74 -0.36 -16.61 8.17
C GLU A 74 0.97 -16.37 8.88
N PRO A 75 1.70 -17.45 9.25
CA PRO A 75 2.99 -17.29 9.92
C PRO A 75 3.90 -16.34 9.17
N ASN A 76 4.57 -15.45 9.89
CA ASN A 76 5.46 -14.43 9.33
C ASN A 76 4.72 -13.55 8.29
N CYS A 77 3.43 -13.28 8.51
CA CYS A 77 2.57 -12.49 7.62
C CYS A 77 2.50 -13.05 6.20
N GLY A 78 2.68 -14.38 6.06
CA GLY A 78 2.70 -15.04 4.76
C GLY A 78 4.00 -14.91 4.01
N CYS A 79 5.01 -14.28 4.59
CA CYS A 79 6.34 -14.15 3.98
C CYS A 79 7.18 -15.39 4.25
N PRO A 80 8.20 -15.67 3.43
CA PRO A 80 9.05 -16.85 3.66
C PRO A 80 9.67 -16.84 5.05
N PRO A 81 9.89 -18.02 5.65
CA PRO A 81 10.53 -18.09 6.96
C PRO A 81 11.89 -17.40 6.97
N GLY A 82 12.19 -16.69 8.05
CA GLY A 82 13.47 -16.00 8.21
C GLY A 82 13.53 -14.63 7.57
N THR A 83 12.49 -14.20 6.87
CA THR A 83 12.44 -12.85 6.31
C THR A 83 11.74 -11.92 7.29
N LYS A 84 11.86 -10.59 7.04
CA LYS A 84 11.34 -9.58 7.94
C LYS A 84 10.20 -8.81 7.26
N PRO A 85 8.94 -9.08 7.62
CA PRO A 85 7.82 -8.28 7.09
C PRO A 85 7.93 -6.83 7.56
N ILE A 86 7.73 -5.88 6.65
CA ILE A 86 7.86 -4.44 6.93
C ILE A 86 6.54 -3.71 6.74
N ALA A 87 5.82 -4.03 5.66
CA ALA A 87 4.64 -3.27 5.28
C ALA A 87 3.69 -4.14 4.49
N TYR A 88 2.46 -3.69 4.38
CA TYR A 88 1.54 -4.24 3.38
C TYR A 88 1.19 -3.14 2.39
N TRP A 89 0.74 -3.55 1.21
CA TRP A 89 0.37 -2.61 0.17
C TRP A 89 -0.89 -3.07 -0.55
N HIS A 90 -1.70 -2.13 -1.01
CA HIS A 90 -2.85 -2.45 -1.85
C HIS A 90 -3.25 -1.23 -2.67
N THR A 91 -3.93 -1.49 -3.78
CA THR A 91 -4.44 -0.43 -4.64
C THR A 91 -5.86 -0.07 -4.22
N HIS A 92 -6.24 1.20 -4.48
CA HIS A 92 -7.62 1.66 -4.37
C HIS A 92 -8.06 2.05 -5.78
N PRO A 93 -8.65 1.12 -6.54
CA PRO A 93 -8.85 1.29 -7.98
C PRO A 93 -10.06 2.12 -8.38
N ARG A 94 -10.93 2.45 -7.43
CA ARG A 94 -12.17 3.17 -7.75
C ARG A 94 -12.69 3.92 -6.54
N LEU A 95 -13.57 4.86 -6.80
CA LEU A 95 -14.29 5.54 -5.75
C LEU A 95 -15.31 4.58 -5.15
N SER A 96 -15.39 4.52 -3.84
CA SER A 96 -16.46 3.80 -3.16
C SER A 96 -17.75 4.58 -3.35
N GLY A 97 -18.81 3.99 -3.66
CA GLY A 97 -20.13 4.52 -3.86
C GLY A 97 -20.38 6.01 -3.58
N ALA A 98 -21.54 6.49 -3.90
CA ALA A 98 -21.88 7.90 -3.75
C ALA A 98 -21.75 8.32 -2.29
N GLY A 99 -21.11 9.46 -2.05
CA GLY A 99 -20.97 10.04 -0.72
C GLY A 99 -19.79 9.53 0.06
N VAL A 100 -19.05 8.55 -0.45
CA VAL A 100 -17.89 8.01 0.26
C VAL A 100 -16.59 8.22 -0.51
N ALA A 101 -16.57 9.22 -1.38
CA ALA A 101 -15.40 9.53 -2.18
C ALA A 101 -14.16 9.88 -1.35
N LEU A 102 -14.35 10.36 -0.13
CA LEU A 102 -13.24 10.72 0.73
C LEU A 102 -12.56 9.51 1.36
N ALA A 103 -13.25 8.37 1.45
CA ALA A 103 -12.69 7.19 2.10
C ALA A 103 -11.71 6.42 1.22
N TRP A 104 -11.87 6.49 -0.09
CA TRP A 104 -11.07 5.68 -1.02
C TRP A 104 -9.61 6.15 -1.13
N ASP A 105 -9.32 7.35 -0.70
CA ASP A 105 -7.98 7.91 -0.83
C ASP A 105 -7.23 7.97 0.51
N ARG A 106 -7.66 7.17 1.46
CA ARG A 106 -7.04 7.13 2.79
C ARG A 106 -7.21 5.76 3.42
N PHE A 107 -6.46 5.52 4.48
CA PHE A 107 -6.60 4.29 5.25
C PHE A 107 -7.90 4.31 6.05
N GLU A 108 -8.65 3.23 5.96
CA GLU A 108 -9.89 3.04 6.69
C GLU A 108 -9.67 2.09 7.87
N GLY A 109 -10.70 1.88 8.68
CA GLY A 109 -10.64 1.04 9.86
C GLY A 109 -9.93 -0.30 9.67
N PRO A 110 -10.38 -1.15 8.71
CA PRO A 110 -9.71 -2.44 8.50
C PRO A 110 -8.25 -2.31 8.10
N ASP A 111 -7.90 -1.30 7.30
CA ASP A 111 -6.52 -1.08 6.88
C ASP A 111 -5.64 -0.72 8.06
N VAL A 112 -6.13 0.17 8.92
CA VAL A 112 -5.39 0.58 10.11
C VAL A 112 -5.26 -0.59 11.09
N THR A 113 -6.30 -1.41 11.22
CA THR A 113 -6.26 -2.59 12.08
C THR A 113 -5.16 -3.55 11.65
N ILE A 114 -5.01 -3.81 10.37
CA ILE A 114 -3.92 -4.66 9.86
C ILE A 114 -2.57 -4.07 10.27
N ALA A 115 -2.38 -2.77 10.07
CA ALA A 115 -1.11 -2.13 10.40
C ALA A 115 -0.78 -2.28 11.89
N LEU A 116 -1.75 -1.99 12.75
CA LEU A 116 -1.52 -2.01 14.19
C LEU A 116 -1.39 -3.42 14.76
N ASP A 117 -2.22 -4.35 14.30
CA ASP A 117 -2.22 -5.72 14.84
C ASP A 117 -0.97 -6.49 14.45
N TYR A 118 -0.41 -6.23 13.28
CA TYR A 118 0.73 -6.98 12.76
C TYR A 118 2.03 -6.18 12.75
N GLY A 119 2.00 -4.92 13.20
CA GLY A 119 3.20 -4.08 13.22
C GLY A 119 3.74 -3.82 11.82
N LEU A 120 2.87 -3.56 10.88
CA LEU A 120 3.23 -3.31 9.49
C LEU A 120 2.91 -1.87 9.10
N HIS A 121 3.83 -1.23 8.39
CA HIS A 121 3.49 0.00 7.68
C HIS A 121 2.49 -0.36 6.58
N GLY A 122 1.74 0.62 6.09
CA GLY A 122 0.80 0.40 5.02
C GLY A 122 1.04 1.37 3.88
N TYR A 123 0.85 0.89 2.64
CA TYR A 123 0.92 1.75 1.47
C TYR A 123 -0.34 1.54 0.63
N ILE A 124 -0.96 2.64 0.21
CA ILE A 124 -2.07 2.62 -0.72
C ILE A 124 -1.66 3.35 -1.98
N GLY A 125 -1.91 2.72 -3.12
CA GLY A 125 -1.81 3.37 -4.42
C GLY A 125 -3.19 3.78 -4.86
N ALA A 126 -3.47 5.08 -4.88
CA ALA A 126 -4.78 5.59 -5.24
C ALA A 126 -4.89 5.82 -6.75
N LEU A 127 -6.11 5.76 -7.25
CA LEU A 127 -6.38 5.85 -8.69
C LEU A 127 -5.99 7.18 -9.30
N ASP A 128 -5.81 8.22 -8.50
CA ASP A 128 -5.38 9.53 -8.99
C ASP A 128 -3.87 9.77 -8.85
N GLY A 129 -3.11 8.72 -8.54
CA GLY A 129 -1.65 8.79 -8.49
C GLY A 129 -1.06 9.12 -7.14
N ARG A 130 -1.89 9.25 -6.11
CA ARG A 130 -1.38 9.50 -4.76
C ARG A 130 -0.82 8.23 -4.16
N LEU A 131 0.31 8.36 -3.48
CA LEU A 131 0.87 7.29 -2.64
C LEU A 131 0.60 7.67 -1.20
N ILE A 132 -0.09 6.80 -0.47
CA ILE A 132 -0.45 7.05 0.91
C ILE A 132 0.29 6.05 1.79
N TRP A 133 0.98 6.57 2.81
CA TRP A 133 1.77 5.78 3.74
C TRP A 133 1.18 5.90 5.14
N TYR A 134 0.83 4.78 5.75
CA TYR A 134 0.45 4.74 7.16
C TYR A 134 1.65 4.27 7.98
N ASP A 135 2.16 5.16 8.84
CA ASP A 135 3.28 4.84 9.74
C ASP A 135 2.70 4.29 11.04
N TRP A 136 2.75 2.97 11.19
CA TRP A 136 2.17 2.34 12.36
C TRP A 136 2.91 2.71 13.66
N THR A 137 4.18 3.09 13.58
CA THR A 137 4.96 3.44 14.76
C THR A 137 4.49 4.77 15.37
N GLU A 138 4.02 5.69 14.54
CA GLU A 138 3.48 6.97 14.98
C GLU A 138 1.96 7.05 14.84
N LYS A 139 1.35 6.01 14.28
CA LYS A 139 -0.09 5.95 14.04
C LYS A 139 -0.57 7.15 13.22
N ARG A 140 0.12 7.39 12.12
CA ARG A 140 -0.05 8.60 11.33
C ARG A 140 -0.01 8.30 9.84
N GLU A 141 -0.90 8.96 9.10
CA GLU A 141 -0.99 8.84 7.64
C GLU A 141 -0.30 10.01 6.97
N HIS A 142 0.43 9.73 5.90
CA HIS A 142 1.10 10.72 5.05
C HIS A 142 0.73 10.48 3.61
N THR A 143 0.64 11.55 2.81
CA THR A 143 0.27 11.44 1.40
C THR A 143 1.28 12.16 0.52
N LEU A 144 1.71 11.48 -0.54
CA LEU A 144 2.52 12.08 -1.61
C LEU A 144 1.66 12.16 -2.86
N ASN A 145 1.70 13.31 -3.52
CA ASN A 145 0.88 13.57 -4.72
C ASN A 145 1.69 13.34 -5.99
N GLY A 146 1.02 12.82 -7.02
CA GLY A 146 1.60 12.73 -8.35
C GLY A 146 2.78 11.78 -8.50
N VAL A 147 2.88 10.79 -7.62
CA VAL A 147 4.02 9.87 -7.60
C VAL A 147 3.81 8.67 -8.53
N LEU A 148 2.58 8.21 -8.65
CA LEU A 148 2.28 6.96 -9.35
C LEU A 148 1.85 7.21 -10.79
N LYS A 149 2.14 6.23 -11.65
CA LYS A 149 1.80 6.23 -13.07
C LYS A 149 0.60 5.31 -13.33
N ASN A 150 0.14 5.28 -14.57
CA ASN A 150 -0.97 4.42 -15.00
C ASN A 150 -2.25 4.67 -14.20
N THR A 151 -2.54 5.96 -13.97
CA THR A 151 -3.67 6.38 -13.16
C THR A 151 -4.79 6.92 -14.03
N THR A 152 -5.95 7.11 -13.42
CA THR A 152 -7.07 7.80 -14.05
C THR A 152 -6.92 9.30 -13.84
N GLU A 153 -7.04 10.03 -14.90
CA GLU A 153 -7.01 11.48 -14.87
C GLU A 153 -8.41 12.04 -14.61
#